data_71764e7cdc94d0fbf6efe60e0d8f906c
#
_entry.id   71764e7cdc94d0fbf6efe60e0d8f906c
#
_cell.length_a   1.000
_cell.length_b   1.000
_cell.length_c   1.000
_cell.angle_alpha   90.00
_cell.angle_beta   90.00
_cell.angle_gamma   90.00
#
_symmetry.space_group_name_H-M   'P 1'
#
loop_
_entity.id
_entity.type
_entity.pdbx_description
1 polymer ?
#
loop_
_entity_poly.entity_id
_entity_poly.type
_entity_poly.pdbx_seq_one_letter_code
_entity_poly.pdbx_strand_id
1 'polypeptide(L)'
;ASPEKLFETLTKESLISEWCDGGGKMEPKVDGNFELFDGWVKGKVVVFDPKKKVLSYTWKPGEWDKKTAHSVVTWQIKPNSAGSEIQLDHTGFPSQEEADKHYDGWIDYVFEPLNDYFIR
;
A
#
# COMPACT_ATOMS: atom_id res chain seq x y z
N ALA A 1 -5.67 15.42 -3.65
CA ALA A 1 -6.93 14.70 -3.41
C ALA A 1 -7.34 14.79 -1.94
N SER A 2 -8.63 14.65 -1.64
CA SER A 2 -9.09 14.59 -0.26
C SER A 2 -8.64 13.29 0.41
N PRO A 3 -8.52 13.27 1.75
CA PRO A 3 -8.20 12.03 2.46
C PRO A 3 -9.15 10.89 2.13
N GLU A 4 -10.45 11.16 2.01
CA GLU A 4 -11.48 10.18 1.68
C GLU A 4 -11.23 9.56 0.31
N LYS A 5 -10.97 10.37 -0.70
CA LYS A 5 -10.72 9.89 -2.07
C LYS A 5 -9.43 9.10 -2.15
N LEU A 6 -8.39 9.55 -1.46
CA LEU A 6 -7.10 8.86 -1.43
C LEU A 6 -7.24 7.50 -0.75
N PHE A 7 -7.95 7.44 0.39
CA PHE A 7 -8.18 6.19 1.09
C PHE A 7 -8.97 5.18 0.23
N GLU A 8 -10.01 5.65 -0.47
CA GLU A 8 -10.74 4.81 -1.42
C GLU A 8 -9.84 4.26 -2.52
N THR A 9 -8.97 5.11 -3.06
CA THR A 9 -8.06 4.72 -4.15
C THR A 9 -7.08 3.64 -3.72
N LEU A 10 -6.75 3.58 -2.43
CA LEU A 10 -5.86 2.57 -1.86
C LEU A 10 -6.59 1.29 -1.44
N THR A 11 -7.91 1.32 -1.29
CA THR A 11 -8.65 0.20 -0.68
C THR A 11 -9.68 -0.46 -1.60
N LYS A 12 -10.14 0.21 -2.65
CA LYS A 12 -11.11 -0.37 -3.59
C LYS A 12 -10.37 -1.01 -4.77
N GLU A 13 -10.63 -2.29 -5.00
CA GLU A 13 -9.97 -3.07 -6.06
C GLU A 13 -10.07 -2.39 -7.43
N SER A 14 -11.23 -1.87 -7.80
CA SER A 14 -11.41 -1.19 -9.08
C SER A 14 -10.53 0.05 -9.22
N LEU A 15 -10.30 0.78 -8.12
CA LEU A 15 -9.45 1.97 -8.13
C LEU A 15 -7.97 1.60 -8.06
N ILE A 16 -7.62 0.58 -7.27
CA ILE A 16 -6.24 0.08 -7.20
C ILE A 16 -5.75 -0.30 -8.61
N SER A 17 -6.60 -0.96 -9.38
CA SER A 17 -6.23 -1.41 -10.72
C SER A 17 -6.01 -0.28 -11.71
N GLU A 18 -6.46 0.93 -11.41
CA GLU A 18 -6.24 2.09 -12.28
C GLU A 18 -4.84 2.71 -12.12
N TRP A 19 -4.21 2.58 -10.96
CA TRP A 19 -2.89 3.15 -10.72
C TRP A 19 -1.78 2.12 -10.55
N CYS A 20 -2.12 0.91 -10.15
CA CYS A 20 -1.15 -0.15 -9.84
C CYS A 20 -0.85 -0.97 -11.10
N ASP A 21 0.43 -1.04 -11.49
CA ASP A 21 0.87 -1.85 -12.62
C ASP A 21 0.61 -3.33 -12.36
N GLY A 22 -0.12 -3.98 -13.26
CA GLY A 22 -0.55 -5.37 -13.09
C GLY A 22 -1.81 -5.52 -12.22
N GLY A 23 -2.30 -4.41 -11.66
CA GLY A 23 -3.50 -4.41 -10.82
C GLY A 23 -3.28 -4.93 -9.42
N GLY A 24 -4.34 -4.96 -8.64
CA GLY A 24 -4.30 -5.45 -7.26
C GLY A 24 -5.67 -5.87 -6.79
N LYS A 25 -5.68 -6.52 -5.64
CA LYS A 25 -6.91 -6.97 -4.99
C LYS A 25 -6.85 -6.67 -3.51
N MET A 26 -7.97 -6.30 -2.94
CA MET A 26 -8.07 -6.06 -1.50
C MET A 26 -9.48 -6.36 -1.01
N GLU A 27 -9.56 -7.15 0.04
CA GLU A 27 -10.78 -7.26 0.84
C GLU A 27 -10.69 -6.20 1.94
N PRO A 28 -11.52 -5.16 1.91
CA PRO A 28 -11.35 -3.99 2.80
C PRO A 28 -11.89 -4.24 4.20
N LYS A 29 -11.26 -5.14 4.93
CA LYS A 29 -11.60 -5.52 6.29
C LYS A 29 -10.40 -6.20 6.95
N VAL A 30 -10.38 -6.22 8.27
CA VAL A 30 -9.36 -6.95 9.04
C VAL A 30 -9.37 -8.42 8.63
N ASP A 31 -8.19 -9.00 8.47
CA ASP A 31 -7.94 -10.36 7.97
C ASP A 31 -8.32 -10.57 6.49
N GLY A 32 -8.73 -9.51 5.79
CA GLY A 32 -8.97 -9.58 4.34
C GLY A 32 -7.69 -9.85 3.57
N ASN A 33 -7.83 -10.51 2.42
CA ASN A 33 -6.70 -10.79 1.54
C ASN A 33 -6.28 -9.54 0.79
N PHE A 34 -4.99 -9.43 0.52
CA PHE A 34 -4.39 -8.29 -0.17
C PHE A 34 -3.32 -8.78 -1.14
N GLU A 35 -3.29 -8.21 -2.34
CA GLU A 35 -2.19 -8.41 -3.29
C GLU A 35 -2.06 -7.20 -4.21
N LEU A 36 -0.85 -6.94 -4.70
CA LEU A 36 -0.54 -5.90 -5.68
C LEU A 36 0.38 -6.46 -6.76
N PHE A 37 0.47 -5.73 -7.88
CA PHE A 37 1.38 -6.03 -8.99
C PHE A 37 1.19 -7.45 -9.53
N ASP A 38 -0.08 -7.77 -9.84
CA ASP A 38 -0.46 -9.08 -10.39
C ASP A 38 -0.01 -10.24 -9.49
N GLY A 39 -0.15 -10.05 -8.18
CA GLY A 39 0.18 -11.08 -7.20
C GLY A 39 1.66 -11.18 -6.83
N TRP A 40 2.50 -10.24 -7.30
CA TRP A 40 3.91 -10.22 -6.91
C TRP A 40 4.08 -10.13 -5.40
N VAL A 41 3.23 -9.34 -4.73
CA VAL A 41 3.22 -9.25 -3.28
C VAL A 41 1.83 -9.62 -2.75
N LYS A 42 1.79 -10.34 -1.65
CA LYS A 42 0.56 -10.78 -0.99
C LYS A 42 0.64 -10.58 0.51
N GLY A 43 -0.51 -10.43 1.14
CA GLY A 43 -0.60 -10.30 2.58
C GLY A 43 -2.04 -10.28 3.07
N LYS A 44 -2.18 -9.89 4.33
CA LYS A 44 -3.48 -9.77 5.01
C LYS A 44 -3.62 -8.36 5.58
N VAL A 45 -4.83 -7.82 5.54
CA VAL A 45 -5.15 -6.55 6.17
C VAL A 45 -5.13 -6.71 7.69
N VAL A 46 -4.36 -5.87 8.37
CA VAL A 46 -4.22 -5.89 9.84
C VAL A 46 -5.07 -4.80 10.48
N VAL A 47 -5.08 -3.61 9.90
CA VAL A 47 -5.90 -2.49 10.36
C VAL A 47 -6.66 -1.91 9.19
N PHE A 48 -7.95 -1.71 9.37
CA PHE A 48 -8.80 -1.04 8.38
C PHE A 48 -9.69 -0.06 9.14
N ASP A 49 -9.32 1.22 9.14
CA ASP A 49 -10.05 2.28 9.85
C ASP A 49 -10.38 3.43 8.91
N PRO A 50 -11.56 3.39 8.24
CA PRO A 50 -11.91 4.44 7.28
C PRO A 50 -12.20 5.80 7.93
N LYS A 51 -12.50 5.85 9.21
CA LYS A 51 -12.72 7.12 9.91
C LYS A 51 -11.40 7.84 10.15
N LYS A 52 -10.41 7.13 10.67
CA LYS A 52 -9.08 7.68 10.94
C LYS A 52 -8.17 7.66 9.72
N LYS A 53 -8.61 7.02 8.63
CA LYS A 53 -7.82 6.85 7.40
C LYS A 53 -6.50 6.14 7.67
N VAL A 54 -6.58 5.03 8.41
CA VAL A 54 -5.43 4.16 8.69
C VAL A 54 -5.65 2.82 8.01
N LEU A 55 -4.65 2.37 7.26
CA LEU A 55 -4.65 1.08 6.59
C LEU A 55 -3.31 0.41 6.87
N SER A 56 -3.35 -0.82 7.39
CA SER A 56 -2.14 -1.59 7.65
C SER A 56 -2.33 -3.01 7.12
N TYR A 57 -1.29 -3.55 6.52
CA TYR A 57 -1.33 -4.92 6.01
C TYR A 57 0.06 -5.55 6.06
N THR A 58 0.08 -6.88 6.08
CA THR A 58 1.32 -7.62 5.97
C THR A 58 1.78 -7.59 4.51
N TRP A 59 3.09 -7.72 4.29
CA TRP A 59 3.69 -7.56 2.98
C TRP A 59 4.80 -8.58 2.81
N LYS A 60 4.65 -9.46 1.82
CA LYS A 60 5.69 -10.44 1.51
C LYS A 60 5.75 -10.67 0.00
N PRO A 61 6.79 -10.14 -0.68
CA PRO A 61 7.02 -10.45 -2.09
C PRO A 61 7.22 -11.94 -2.31
N GLY A 62 6.75 -12.43 -3.46
CA GLY A 62 6.83 -13.85 -3.78
C GLY A 62 8.26 -14.39 -3.91
N GLU A 63 9.24 -13.52 -4.15
CA GLU A 63 10.66 -13.90 -4.26
C GLU A 63 11.34 -14.10 -2.91
N TRP A 64 10.71 -13.68 -1.80
CA TRP A 64 11.26 -13.92 -0.47
C TRP A 64 11.14 -15.39 -0.11
N ASP A 65 12.11 -15.89 0.65
CA ASP A 65 12.13 -17.27 1.17
C ASP A 65 10.86 -17.54 1.99
N LYS A 66 10.32 -18.75 1.88
CA LYS A 66 9.14 -19.17 2.65
C LYS A 66 9.31 -19.01 4.15
N LYS A 67 10.53 -19.11 4.65
CA LYS A 67 10.86 -18.96 6.08
C LYS A 67 10.96 -17.52 6.51
N THR A 68 11.06 -16.58 5.57
CA THR A 68 11.14 -15.15 5.88
C THR A 68 9.78 -14.66 6.39
N ALA A 69 9.78 -13.97 7.52
CA ALA A 69 8.57 -13.40 8.07
C ALA A 69 8.01 -12.30 7.17
N HIS A 70 6.70 -12.09 7.23
CA HIS A 70 6.07 -10.97 6.55
C HIS A 70 6.54 -9.65 7.16
N SER A 71 6.75 -8.64 6.32
CA SER A 71 6.90 -7.26 6.76
C SER A 71 5.52 -6.64 6.95
N VAL A 72 5.48 -5.42 7.48
CA VAL A 72 4.22 -4.71 7.74
C VAL A 72 4.28 -3.32 7.15
N VAL A 73 3.22 -2.95 6.43
CA VAL A 73 3.04 -1.62 5.84
C VAL A 73 1.89 -0.93 6.56
N THR A 74 2.09 0.33 6.93
CA THR A 74 1.03 1.14 7.52
C THR A 74 0.92 2.48 6.82
N TRP A 75 -0.27 2.77 6.32
CA TRP A 75 -0.64 4.04 5.71
C TRP A 75 -1.45 4.85 6.69
N GLN A 76 -1.09 6.12 6.88
CA GLN A 76 -1.89 7.06 7.62
C GLN A 76 -2.09 8.29 6.76
N ILE A 77 -3.35 8.69 6.55
CA ILE A 77 -3.70 9.81 5.68
C ILE A 77 -4.36 10.89 6.53
N LYS A 78 -3.84 12.10 6.43
CA LYS A 78 -4.34 13.25 7.18
C LYS A 78 -4.67 14.40 6.23
N PRO A 79 -5.68 15.23 6.54
CA PRO A 79 -5.95 16.43 5.74
C PRO A 79 -4.85 17.46 5.95
N ASN A 80 -4.57 18.24 4.90
CA ASN A 80 -3.71 19.41 4.99
C ASN A 80 -4.21 20.49 4.01
N SER A 81 -3.54 21.64 3.95
CA SER A 81 -3.94 22.77 3.10
C SER A 81 -3.93 22.45 1.61
N ALA A 82 -3.15 21.47 1.18
CA ALA A 82 -3.05 21.06 -0.23
C ALA A 82 -3.94 19.86 -0.57
N GLY A 83 -4.69 19.32 0.41
CA GLY A 83 -5.55 18.15 0.24
C GLY A 83 -5.25 17.08 1.27
N SER A 84 -4.15 16.35 1.12
CA SER A 84 -3.80 15.24 2.01
C SER A 84 -2.31 15.13 2.24
N GLU A 85 -1.97 14.67 3.43
CA GLU A 85 -0.62 14.26 3.79
C GLU A 85 -0.62 12.76 4.03
N ILE A 86 0.38 12.06 3.47
CA ILE A 86 0.52 10.62 3.63
C ILE A 86 1.74 10.33 4.49
N GLN A 87 1.54 9.49 5.50
CA GLN A 87 2.64 8.87 6.21
C GLN A 87 2.62 7.38 5.90
N LEU A 88 3.72 6.86 5.36
CA LEU A 88 3.88 5.45 5.08
C LEU A 88 5.03 4.91 5.90
N ASP A 89 4.75 3.87 6.69
CA ASP A 89 5.76 3.13 7.44
C ASP A 89 5.79 1.70 6.92
N HIS A 90 6.98 1.22 6.61
CA HIS A 90 7.19 -0.16 6.18
C HIS A 90 8.31 -0.73 7.02
N THR A 91 7.99 -1.70 7.87
CA THR A 91 8.91 -2.28 8.86
C THR A 91 8.96 -3.80 8.74
N GLY A 92 9.97 -4.41 9.37
CA GLY A 92 10.08 -5.86 9.41
C GLY A 92 10.78 -6.45 8.19
N PHE A 93 11.63 -5.69 7.50
CA PHE A 93 12.41 -6.20 6.38
C PHE A 93 13.44 -7.24 6.85
N PRO A 94 13.73 -8.25 6.00
CA PRO A 94 14.74 -9.25 6.35
C PRO A 94 16.16 -8.71 6.34
N SER A 95 16.42 -7.59 5.65
CA SER A 95 17.76 -6.98 5.55
C SER A 95 17.66 -5.50 5.22
N GLN A 96 18.75 -4.77 5.44
CA GLN A 96 18.85 -3.37 5.03
C GLN A 96 18.79 -3.22 3.51
N GLU A 97 19.37 -4.18 2.78
CA GLU A 97 19.32 -4.19 1.31
C GLU A 97 17.87 -4.24 0.82
N GLU A 98 17.02 -5.08 1.42
CA GLU A 98 15.61 -5.16 1.05
C GLU A 98 14.87 -3.87 1.42
N ALA A 99 15.19 -3.25 2.54
CA ALA A 99 14.60 -1.97 2.93
C ALA A 99 14.95 -0.88 1.90
N ASP A 100 16.18 -0.81 1.46
CA ASP A 100 16.63 0.18 0.49
C ASP A 100 15.96 -0.02 -0.88
N LYS A 101 15.83 -1.26 -1.33
CA LYS A 101 15.13 -1.58 -2.58
C LYS A 101 13.67 -1.17 -2.51
N HIS A 102 13.01 -1.40 -1.38
CA HIS A 102 11.60 -1.04 -1.19
C HIS A 102 11.41 0.46 -1.12
N TYR A 103 12.35 1.19 -0.54
CA TYR A 103 12.28 2.65 -0.53
C TYR A 103 12.15 3.20 -1.96
N ASP A 104 13.03 2.76 -2.85
CA ASP A 104 12.97 3.16 -4.26
C ASP A 104 11.71 2.64 -4.94
N GLY A 105 11.32 1.41 -4.65
CA GLY A 105 10.11 0.80 -5.21
C GLY A 105 8.82 1.52 -4.82
N TRP A 106 8.72 1.98 -3.56
CA TRP A 106 7.56 2.76 -3.13
C TRP A 106 7.41 4.05 -3.95
N ILE A 107 8.53 4.74 -4.22
CA ILE A 107 8.52 5.95 -5.03
C ILE A 107 8.11 5.63 -6.47
N ASP A 108 8.79 4.67 -7.10
CA ASP A 108 8.65 4.40 -8.54
C ASP A 108 7.34 3.70 -8.91
N TYR A 109 6.88 2.78 -8.07
CA TYR A 109 5.74 1.91 -8.42
C TYR A 109 4.44 2.24 -7.68
N VAL A 110 4.49 3.09 -6.67
CA VAL A 110 3.30 3.45 -5.89
C VAL A 110 3.08 4.95 -5.87
N PHE A 111 4.03 5.73 -5.35
CA PHE A 111 3.80 7.17 -5.20
C PHE A 111 3.75 7.92 -6.53
N GLU A 112 4.63 7.62 -7.48
CA GLU A 112 4.57 8.25 -8.80
C GLU A 112 3.30 7.89 -9.56
N PRO A 113 2.92 6.60 -9.68
CA PRO A 113 1.66 6.25 -10.33
C PRO A 113 0.43 6.84 -9.66
N LEU A 114 0.39 6.92 -8.33
CA LEU A 114 -0.71 7.56 -7.60
C LEU A 114 -0.78 9.05 -7.92
N ASN A 115 0.36 9.73 -7.91
CA ASN A 115 0.41 11.15 -8.24
C ASN A 115 -0.09 11.41 -9.66
N ASP A 116 0.38 10.61 -10.62
CA ASP A 116 -0.07 10.70 -12.01
C ASP A 116 -1.57 10.47 -12.14
N TYR A 117 -2.10 9.51 -11.40
CA TYR A 117 -3.53 9.21 -11.38
C TYR A 117 -4.35 10.44 -10.93
N PHE A 118 -3.90 11.14 -9.90
CA PHE A 118 -4.65 12.28 -9.34
C PHE A 118 -4.49 13.58 -10.13
N ILE A 119 -3.49 13.70 -10.98
CA ILE A 119 -3.28 14.92 -11.79
C ILE A 119 -3.80 14.80 -13.23
N ARG A 120 -4.30 13.64 -13.65
CA ARG A 120 -4.87 13.51 -15.00
C ARG A 120 -6.24 14.17 -15.16
#